data_5a3212a727ec45686ec465acb6b9942a
#
_entry.id   5a3212a727ec45686ec465acb6b9942a
#
_cell.length_a   1.000
_cell.length_b   1.000
_cell.length_c   1.000
_cell.angle_alpha   90.00
_cell.angle_beta   90.00
_cell.angle_gamma   90.00
#
_symmetry.space_group_name_H-M   'P 1'
#
loop_
_entity.id
_entity.type
_entity.pdbx_description
1 polymer ?
#
loop_
_entity_poly.entity_id
_entity_poly.type
_entity_poly.pdbx_seq_one_letter_code
_entity_poly.pdbx_strand_id
1 'polypeptide(L)'
;MKFLGIIPARYSSTRLEGKPLKMIEGHTMIEWVYKRAKKSNLDALIVATDDERIYNEVINFGGQAIMTSKNHANGTSRIAEVCEKMTEYDTVINIQGDEPLIEYEMINSLIDTFKENSNLKMATLKHKLIDKEEIENPNNVKVVCDKNDYAIYFSRSVIPYPRKNENISYFKHIGIYGYKRDFVIDYSKMSATPLEETESLEQLRVLENGYKIKVLETTHSLIGVDTQENLEQVINYIKENNIKI
;
A
#
# COMPACT_ATOMS: atom_id res chain seq x y z
N MET A 1 19.09 -11.33 1.37
CA MET A 1 17.82 -10.74 1.85
C MET A 1 16.73 -11.22 0.90
N LYS A 2 15.70 -11.87 1.42
CA LYS A 2 14.55 -12.34 0.63
C LYS A 2 13.33 -11.47 0.86
N PHE A 3 12.58 -11.18 -0.21
CA PHE A 3 11.45 -10.27 -0.24
C PHE A 3 10.14 -11.00 -0.54
N LEU A 4 9.16 -10.86 0.36
CA LEU A 4 7.81 -11.39 0.20
C LEU A 4 6.84 -10.26 -0.11
N GLY A 5 6.15 -10.31 -1.23
CA GLY A 5 4.97 -9.48 -1.49
C GLY A 5 3.73 -10.10 -0.85
N ILE A 6 2.98 -9.30 -0.11
CA ILE A 6 1.70 -9.71 0.46
C ILE A 6 0.62 -8.73 0.01
N ILE A 7 -0.46 -9.27 -0.56
CA ILE A 7 -1.66 -8.54 -0.94
C ILE A 7 -2.76 -8.92 0.05
N PRO A 8 -3.04 -8.11 1.10
CA PRO A 8 -4.17 -8.37 1.97
C PRO A 8 -5.48 -8.11 1.22
N ALA A 9 -6.39 -9.06 1.25
CA ALA A 9 -7.68 -8.97 0.59
C ALA A 9 -8.79 -9.53 1.49
N ARG A 10 -9.86 -8.76 1.69
CA ARG A 10 -11.06 -9.18 2.41
C ARG A 10 -12.30 -8.98 1.54
N TYR A 11 -13.27 -9.86 1.70
CA TYR A 11 -14.53 -9.73 0.97
C TYR A 11 -15.39 -8.58 1.50
N SER A 12 -15.46 -8.47 2.83
CA SER A 12 -16.26 -7.44 3.49
C SER A 12 -15.65 -6.06 3.30
N SER A 13 -16.34 -5.22 2.56
CA SER A 13 -16.03 -3.80 2.37
C SER A 13 -17.31 -3.01 2.48
N THR A 14 -17.32 -1.96 3.28
CA THR A 14 -18.51 -1.14 3.55
C THR A 14 -18.95 -0.30 2.36
N ARG A 15 -18.01 0.14 1.53
CA ARG A 15 -18.26 1.04 0.37
C ARG A 15 -18.43 0.27 -0.95
N LEU A 16 -17.78 -0.86 -1.10
CA LEU A 16 -17.83 -1.68 -2.32
C LEU A 16 -17.68 -3.16 -1.94
N GLU A 17 -18.80 -3.84 -1.67
CA GLU A 17 -18.80 -5.25 -1.25
C GLU A 17 -18.18 -6.15 -2.32
N GLY A 18 -17.37 -7.12 -1.88
CA GLY A 18 -16.68 -8.05 -2.78
C GLY A 18 -15.64 -7.36 -3.67
N LYS A 19 -15.12 -6.21 -3.25
CA LYS A 19 -14.17 -5.37 -4.00
C LYS A 19 -13.07 -6.16 -4.73
N PRO A 20 -12.34 -7.12 -4.10
CA PRO A 20 -11.30 -7.88 -4.79
C PRO A 20 -11.78 -8.68 -6.00
N LEU A 21 -13.05 -9.06 -6.03
CA LEU A 21 -13.66 -9.87 -7.10
C LEU A 21 -14.41 -9.03 -8.14
N LYS A 22 -14.37 -7.69 -8.04
CA LYS A 22 -14.96 -6.82 -9.08
C LYS A 22 -14.18 -6.95 -10.37
N MET A 23 -14.93 -7.01 -11.47
CA MET A 23 -14.38 -7.21 -12.81
C MET A 23 -13.84 -5.91 -13.40
N ILE A 24 -12.65 -5.96 -13.95
CA ILE A 24 -11.97 -4.91 -14.69
C ILE A 24 -11.49 -5.54 -16.00
N GLU A 25 -12.08 -5.18 -17.12
CA GLU A 25 -11.69 -5.65 -18.47
C GLU A 25 -11.44 -7.19 -18.56
N GLY A 26 -12.41 -7.97 -18.05
CA GLY A 26 -12.38 -9.44 -18.14
C GLY A 26 -11.58 -10.16 -17.04
N HIS A 27 -10.93 -9.44 -16.13
CA HIS A 27 -10.17 -9.98 -15.01
C HIS A 27 -10.68 -9.39 -13.68
N THR A 28 -10.54 -10.13 -12.58
CA THR A 28 -10.88 -9.59 -11.26
C THR A 28 -9.86 -8.53 -10.81
N MET A 29 -10.27 -7.61 -9.93
CA MET A 29 -9.37 -6.59 -9.37
C MET A 29 -8.14 -7.23 -8.71
N ILE A 30 -8.34 -8.32 -7.94
CA ILE A 30 -7.23 -9.01 -7.29
C ILE A 30 -6.27 -9.65 -8.31
N GLU A 31 -6.77 -10.11 -9.46
CA GLU A 31 -5.95 -10.63 -10.54
C GLU A 31 -5.10 -9.52 -11.18
N TRP A 32 -5.69 -8.33 -11.40
CA TRP A 32 -4.96 -7.15 -11.87
C TRP A 32 -3.79 -6.81 -10.94
N VAL A 33 -4.07 -6.63 -9.65
CA VAL A 33 -3.02 -6.32 -8.67
C VAL A 33 -1.94 -7.40 -8.65
N TYR A 34 -2.36 -8.68 -8.57
CA TYR A 34 -1.42 -9.81 -8.49
C TYR A 34 -0.50 -9.89 -9.70
N LYS A 35 -1.06 -9.88 -10.92
CA LYS A 35 -0.27 -10.02 -12.16
C LYS A 35 0.67 -8.84 -12.38
N ARG A 36 0.28 -7.62 -12.03
CA ARG A 36 1.15 -6.45 -12.12
C ARG A 36 2.27 -6.51 -11.08
N ALA A 37 1.95 -6.81 -9.83
CA ALA A 37 2.94 -6.98 -8.77
C ALA A 37 3.91 -8.13 -9.04
N LYS A 38 3.47 -9.21 -9.71
CA LYS A 38 4.30 -10.37 -10.07
C LYS A 38 5.44 -10.04 -11.03
N LYS A 39 5.35 -8.93 -11.76
CA LYS A 39 6.44 -8.44 -12.66
C LYS A 39 7.64 -7.87 -11.90
N SER A 40 7.51 -7.64 -10.58
CA SER A 40 8.57 -7.11 -9.73
C SER A 40 9.61 -8.15 -9.31
N ASN A 41 10.70 -7.67 -8.70
CA ASN A 41 11.82 -8.49 -8.20
C ASN A 41 11.52 -9.16 -6.83
N LEU A 42 10.28 -9.47 -6.52
CA LEU A 42 9.91 -10.22 -5.33
C LEU A 42 10.32 -11.69 -5.45
N ASP A 43 10.83 -12.28 -4.35
CA ASP A 43 11.12 -13.72 -4.30
C ASP A 43 9.83 -14.57 -4.24
N ALA A 44 8.78 -14.03 -3.62
CA ALA A 44 7.44 -14.62 -3.62
C ALA A 44 6.36 -13.54 -3.53
N LEU A 45 5.14 -13.88 -3.98
CA LEU A 45 3.96 -13.02 -3.91
C LEU A 45 2.76 -13.86 -3.49
N ILE A 46 2.06 -13.42 -2.43
CA ILE A 46 0.93 -14.13 -1.83
C ILE A 46 -0.24 -13.18 -1.60
N VAL A 47 -1.45 -13.66 -1.88
CA VAL A 47 -2.68 -13.01 -1.42
C VAL A 47 -3.06 -13.57 -0.06
N ALA A 48 -3.23 -12.69 0.94
CA ALA A 48 -3.66 -13.07 2.29
C ALA A 48 -5.15 -12.72 2.46
N THR A 49 -6.00 -13.72 2.61
CA THR A 49 -7.46 -13.54 2.66
C THR A 49 -8.12 -14.40 3.74
N ASP A 50 -9.30 -13.98 4.19
CA ASP A 50 -10.17 -14.73 5.10
C ASP A 50 -11.43 -15.29 4.40
N ASP A 51 -11.48 -15.19 3.07
CA ASP A 51 -12.65 -15.56 2.28
C ASP A 51 -12.29 -16.58 1.19
N GLU A 52 -12.99 -17.72 1.20
CA GLU A 52 -12.74 -18.81 0.26
C GLU A 52 -12.97 -18.42 -1.22
N ARG A 53 -13.88 -17.47 -1.49
CA ARG A 53 -14.14 -17.00 -2.86
C ARG A 53 -12.93 -16.30 -3.44
N ILE A 54 -12.27 -15.45 -2.62
CA ILE A 54 -11.03 -14.77 -3.02
C ILE A 54 -9.90 -15.78 -3.14
N TYR A 55 -9.77 -16.70 -2.19
CA TYR A 55 -8.77 -17.76 -2.22
C TYR A 55 -8.87 -18.56 -3.53
N ASN A 56 -10.07 -19.08 -3.83
CA ASN A 56 -10.32 -19.89 -5.03
C ASN A 56 -10.05 -19.10 -6.31
N GLU A 57 -10.44 -17.84 -6.37
CA GLU A 57 -10.16 -16.96 -7.51
C GLU A 57 -8.65 -16.83 -7.75
N VAL A 58 -7.88 -16.60 -6.68
CA VAL A 58 -6.42 -16.51 -6.79
C VAL A 58 -5.79 -17.80 -7.31
N ILE A 59 -6.24 -18.94 -6.82
CA ILE A 59 -5.77 -20.25 -7.30
C ILE A 59 -6.18 -20.47 -8.76
N ASN A 60 -7.39 -20.08 -9.16
CA ASN A 60 -7.90 -20.28 -10.53
C ASN A 60 -7.06 -19.53 -11.58
N PHE A 61 -6.59 -18.32 -11.30
CA PHE A 61 -5.69 -17.62 -12.23
C PHE A 61 -4.20 -17.98 -12.07
N GLY A 62 -3.86 -18.98 -11.24
CA GLY A 62 -2.50 -19.49 -11.03
C GLY A 62 -1.67 -18.68 -10.04
N GLY A 63 -2.30 -17.88 -9.18
CA GLY A 63 -1.66 -17.15 -8.09
C GLY A 63 -1.44 -18.02 -6.85
N GLN A 64 -0.76 -17.43 -5.85
CA GLN A 64 -0.58 -18.03 -4.53
C GLN A 64 -1.45 -17.31 -3.51
N ALA A 65 -2.15 -18.06 -2.67
CA ALA A 65 -2.98 -17.52 -1.60
C ALA A 65 -2.78 -18.26 -0.30
N ILE A 66 -3.02 -17.57 0.81
CA ILE A 66 -3.02 -18.14 2.16
C ILE A 66 -4.28 -17.69 2.91
N MET A 67 -4.92 -18.66 3.56
CA MET A 67 -6.03 -18.34 4.46
C MET A 67 -5.51 -17.77 5.79
N THR A 68 -6.12 -16.68 6.22
CA THR A 68 -5.80 -15.96 7.45
C THR A 68 -7.05 -15.82 8.33
N SER A 69 -6.85 -15.45 9.59
CA SER A 69 -7.95 -15.22 10.53
C SER A 69 -8.95 -14.17 10.02
N LYS A 70 -10.22 -14.37 10.34
CA LYS A 70 -11.30 -13.37 10.13
C LYS A 70 -11.26 -12.21 11.13
N ASN A 71 -10.49 -12.35 12.22
CA ASN A 71 -10.49 -11.42 13.34
C ASN A 71 -9.47 -10.26 13.17
N HIS A 72 -8.83 -10.13 12.01
CA HIS A 72 -7.91 -9.02 11.77
C HIS A 72 -8.66 -7.69 11.64
N ALA A 73 -8.26 -6.72 12.46
CA ALA A 73 -8.83 -5.37 12.43
C ALA A 73 -8.44 -4.60 11.15
N ASN A 74 -7.22 -4.87 10.63
CA ASN A 74 -6.64 -4.15 9.48
C ASN A 74 -5.72 -5.05 8.64
N GLY A 75 -5.18 -4.49 7.56
CA GLY A 75 -4.24 -5.16 6.66
C GLY A 75 -2.93 -5.51 7.34
N THR A 76 -2.40 -4.66 8.21
CA THR A 76 -1.12 -4.86 8.90
C THR A 76 -1.12 -6.08 9.80
N SER A 77 -2.18 -6.27 10.60
CA SER A 77 -2.31 -7.47 11.44
C SER A 77 -2.44 -8.76 10.62
N ARG A 78 -3.09 -8.71 9.45
CA ARG A 78 -3.18 -9.84 8.51
C ARG A 78 -1.82 -10.19 7.91
N ILE A 79 -1.04 -9.18 7.54
CA ILE A 79 0.32 -9.34 7.04
C ILE A 79 1.22 -9.95 8.12
N ALA A 80 1.11 -9.48 9.36
CA ALA A 80 1.88 -10.03 10.49
C ALA A 80 1.62 -11.52 10.70
N GLU A 81 0.37 -12.01 10.60
CA GLU A 81 0.06 -13.44 10.67
C GLU A 81 0.79 -14.24 9.57
N VAL A 82 0.84 -13.71 8.33
CA VAL A 82 1.59 -14.36 7.25
C VAL A 82 3.09 -14.37 7.56
N CYS A 83 3.64 -13.27 8.07
CA CYS A 83 5.05 -13.14 8.45
C CYS A 83 5.46 -14.12 9.57
N GLU A 84 4.57 -14.41 10.51
CA GLU A 84 4.80 -15.41 11.56
C GLU A 84 4.89 -16.85 10.99
N LYS A 85 4.20 -17.12 9.88
CA LYS A 85 4.21 -18.43 9.21
C LYS A 85 5.35 -18.58 8.19
N MET A 86 5.80 -17.49 7.57
CA MET A 86 6.78 -17.47 6.48
C MET A 86 8.10 -16.83 6.94
N THR A 87 8.84 -17.58 7.75
CA THR A 87 10.03 -17.08 8.46
C THR A 87 11.29 -16.95 7.59
N GLU A 88 11.28 -17.50 6.39
CA GLU A 88 12.40 -17.49 5.43
C GLU A 88 12.59 -16.16 4.70
N TYR A 89 11.64 -15.19 4.85
CA TYR A 89 11.71 -13.87 4.24
C TYR A 89 12.14 -12.81 5.26
N ASP A 90 13.05 -11.94 4.86
CA ASP A 90 13.61 -10.89 5.73
C ASP A 90 12.79 -9.60 5.69
N THR A 91 12.18 -9.34 4.54
CA THR A 91 11.47 -8.08 4.23
C THR A 91 10.17 -8.37 3.52
N VAL A 92 9.14 -7.63 3.86
CA VAL A 92 7.78 -7.79 3.35
C VAL A 92 7.33 -6.51 2.68
N ILE A 93 6.75 -6.63 1.48
CA ILE A 93 6.11 -5.53 0.77
C ILE A 93 4.59 -5.71 0.88
N ASN A 94 3.93 -4.76 1.54
CA ASN A 94 2.48 -4.67 1.61
C ASN A 94 1.95 -3.97 0.36
N ILE A 95 1.25 -4.70 -0.48
CA ILE A 95 0.67 -4.22 -1.74
C ILE A 95 -0.84 -4.15 -1.55
N GLN A 96 -1.42 -2.97 -1.78
CA GLN A 96 -2.85 -2.78 -1.58
C GLN A 96 -3.67 -3.54 -2.63
N GLY A 97 -4.64 -4.35 -2.17
CA GLY A 97 -5.50 -5.16 -3.05
C GLY A 97 -6.54 -4.36 -3.85
N ASP A 98 -6.59 -3.05 -3.65
CA ASP A 98 -7.49 -2.09 -4.30
C ASP A 98 -6.76 -1.09 -5.21
N GLU A 99 -5.50 -1.35 -5.53
CA GLU A 99 -4.70 -0.55 -6.46
C GLU A 99 -4.37 -1.35 -7.74
N PRO A 100 -5.34 -1.60 -8.63
CA PRO A 100 -5.17 -2.46 -9.81
C PRO A 100 -4.16 -1.92 -10.83
N LEU A 101 -3.80 -0.65 -10.74
CA LEU A 101 -2.79 0.00 -11.58
C LEU A 101 -1.42 0.11 -10.92
N ILE A 102 -1.15 -0.69 -9.88
CA ILE A 102 0.17 -0.72 -9.24
C ILE A 102 1.27 -0.99 -10.28
N GLU A 103 2.37 -0.23 -10.24
CA GLU A 103 3.51 -0.42 -11.11
C GLU A 103 4.61 -1.18 -10.38
N TYR A 104 5.21 -2.16 -11.06
CA TYR A 104 6.24 -3.03 -10.47
C TYR A 104 7.51 -2.24 -10.09
N GLU A 105 7.79 -1.12 -10.75
CA GLU A 105 8.87 -0.21 -10.41
C GLU A 105 8.74 0.37 -9.01
N MET A 106 7.52 0.61 -8.55
CA MET A 106 7.25 1.09 -7.19
C MET A 106 7.64 0.03 -6.16
N ILE A 107 7.34 -1.23 -6.45
CA ILE A 107 7.72 -2.37 -5.60
C ILE A 107 9.25 -2.53 -5.60
N ASN A 108 9.87 -2.45 -6.80
CA ASN A 108 11.31 -2.57 -6.94
C ASN A 108 12.07 -1.45 -6.22
N SER A 109 11.58 -0.22 -6.23
CA SER A 109 12.22 0.89 -5.51
C SER A 109 12.25 0.65 -3.99
N LEU A 110 11.20 0.07 -3.42
CA LEU A 110 11.19 -0.35 -2.02
C LEU A 110 12.21 -1.49 -1.77
N ILE A 111 12.22 -2.52 -2.62
CA ILE A 111 13.16 -3.64 -2.53
C ILE A 111 14.62 -3.13 -2.52
N ASP A 112 14.96 -2.26 -3.46
CA ASP A 112 16.33 -1.75 -3.60
C ASP A 112 16.72 -0.88 -2.40
N THR A 113 15.81 -0.08 -1.86
CA THR A 113 16.04 0.70 -0.64
C THR A 113 16.38 -0.18 0.57
N PHE A 114 15.72 -1.32 0.74
CA PHE A 114 16.06 -2.26 1.82
C PHE A 114 17.36 -3.01 1.57
N LYS A 115 17.75 -3.25 0.32
CA LYS A 115 19.07 -3.80 -0.02
C LYS A 115 20.20 -2.83 0.31
N GLU A 116 20.00 -1.53 0.02
CA GLU A 116 20.96 -0.47 0.31
C GLU A 116 21.08 -0.17 1.81
N ASN A 117 19.99 -0.29 2.56
CA ASN A 117 19.98 -0.04 4.01
C ASN A 117 19.31 -1.20 4.78
N SER A 118 20.13 -2.16 5.18
CA SER A 118 19.68 -3.35 5.91
C SER A 118 19.10 -3.06 7.31
N ASN A 119 19.36 -1.88 7.89
CA ASN A 119 18.84 -1.45 9.19
C ASN A 119 17.47 -0.74 9.09
N LEU A 120 17.01 -0.47 7.89
CA LEU A 120 15.73 0.17 7.66
C LEU A 120 14.59 -0.74 8.16
N LYS A 121 13.66 -0.19 8.96
CA LYS A 121 12.52 -0.93 9.51
C LYS A 121 11.27 -0.79 8.64
N MET A 122 11.02 0.41 8.11
CA MET A 122 9.83 0.73 7.32
C MET A 122 10.15 1.75 6.24
N ALA A 123 9.57 1.55 5.06
CA ALA A 123 9.61 2.49 3.94
C ALA A 123 8.25 2.58 3.26
N THR A 124 8.00 3.70 2.61
CA THR A 124 6.80 3.96 1.79
C THR A 124 7.13 4.91 0.66
N LEU A 125 6.13 5.30 -0.14
CA LEU A 125 6.31 6.16 -1.29
C LEU A 125 5.55 7.49 -1.15
N LYS A 126 6.01 8.48 -1.91
CA LYS A 126 5.33 9.76 -2.13
C LYS A 126 5.29 10.09 -3.61
N HIS A 127 4.22 10.76 -4.04
CA HIS A 127 4.07 11.29 -5.39
C HIS A 127 3.83 12.80 -5.32
N LYS A 128 4.48 13.57 -6.21
CA LYS A 128 4.35 15.02 -6.24
C LYS A 128 2.96 15.43 -6.74
N LEU A 129 2.27 16.26 -5.97
CA LEU A 129 1.01 16.87 -6.35
C LEU A 129 1.26 18.19 -7.06
N ILE A 130 0.53 18.42 -8.17
CA ILE A 130 0.59 19.65 -8.96
C ILE A 130 -0.76 20.35 -8.96
N ASP A 131 -1.84 19.58 -9.02
CA ASP A 131 -3.19 20.09 -9.10
C ASP A 131 -3.68 20.56 -7.72
N LYS A 132 -4.30 21.75 -7.70
CA LYS A 132 -4.80 22.37 -6.46
C LYS A 132 -5.92 21.56 -5.81
N GLU A 133 -6.83 20.99 -6.61
CA GLU A 133 -7.95 20.21 -6.08
C GLU A 133 -7.43 18.93 -5.43
N GLU A 134 -6.42 18.28 -6.02
CA GLU A 134 -5.75 17.12 -5.42
C GLU A 134 -5.03 17.46 -4.12
N ILE A 135 -4.38 18.64 -4.03
CA ILE A 135 -3.70 19.12 -2.83
C ILE A 135 -4.70 19.37 -1.69
N GLU A 136 -5.83 20.00 -1.99
CA GLU A 136 -6.87 20.34 -1.03
C GLU A 136 -7.74 19.13 -0.62
N ASN A 137 -7.74 18.04 -1.40
CA ASN A 137 -8.54 16.86 -1.12
C ASN A 137 -8.01 16.12 0.12
N PRO A 138 -8.81 15.96 1.21
CA PRO A 138 -8.39 15.27 2.43
C PRO A 138 -8.20 13.76 2.24
N ASN A 139 -8.73 13.16 1.15
CA ASN A 139 -8.50 11.76 0.82
C ASN A 139 -7.10 11.53 0.26
N ASN A 140 -6.47 12.54 -0.31
CA ASN A 140 -5.05 12.53 -0.63
C ASN A 140 -4.25 12.89 0.63
N VAL A 141 -3.71 11.89 1.32
CA VAL A 141 -2.88 12.10 2.51
C VAL A 141 -1.57 12.78 2.10
N LYS A 142 -1.26 13.93 2.70
CA LYS A 142 0.00 14.64 2.46
C LYS A 142 1.09 14.10 3.35
N VAL A 143 2.33 14.15 2.87
CA VAL A 143 3.53 13.80 3.65
C VAL A 143 4.60 14.86 3.52
N VAL A 144 5.21 15.21 4.64
CA VAL A 144 6.40 16.06 4.71
C VAL A 144 7.57 15.24 5.24
N CYS A 145 8.75 15.46 4.64
CA CYS A 145 9.94 14.70 4.94
C CYS A 145 11.10 15.61 5.38
N ASP A 146 12.03 15.04 6.10
CA ASP A 146 13.33 15.68 6.40
C ASP A 146 14.26 15.62 5.16
N LYS A 147 15.47 16.21 5.30
CA LYS A 147 16.48 16.26 4.23
C LYS A 147 17.03 14.89 3.82
N ASN A 148 16.78 13.88 4.63
CA ASN A 148 17.19 12.49 4.39
C ASN A 148 16.02 11.62 3.93
N ASP A 149 14.90 12.24 3.50
CA ASP A 149 13.67 11.58 3.08
C ASP A 149 13.05 10.66 4.17
N TYR A 150 13.19 11.00 5.45
CA TYR A 150 12.39 10.39 6.49
C TYR A 150 11.14 11.23 6.74
N ALA A 151 9.99 10.56 6.90
CA ALA A 151 8.74 11.23 7.21
C ALA A 151 8.84 12.01 8.53
N ILE A 152 8.44 13.28 8.49
CA ILE A 152 8.23 14.12 9.67
C ILE A 152 6.78 13.97 10.14
N TYR A 153 5.82 14.01 9.20
CA TYR A 153 4.40 13.86 9.50
C TYR A 153 3.59 13.49 8.25
N PHE A 154 2.44 12.81 8.48
CA PHE A 154 1.41 12.55 7.49
C PHE A 154 0.13 13.22 7.95
N SER A 155 -0.60 13.87 7.03
CA SER A 155 -1.87 14.54 7.38
C SER A 155 -2.85 14.55 6.23
N ARG A 156 -4.14 14.52 6.57
CA ARG A 156 -5.22 14.82 5.63
C ARG A 156 -5.31 16.30 5.32
N SER A 157 -4.84 17.16 6.23
CA SER A 157 -4.71 18.60 6.01
C SER A 157 -3.65 18.92 4.97
N VAL A 158 -3.72 20.12 4.38
CA VAL A 158 -2.66 20.63 3.51
C VAL A 158 -1.44 20.99 4.35
N ILE A 159 -0.36 20.23 4.18
CA ILE A 159 0.94 20.47 4.80
C ILE A 159 2.04 20.42 3.74
N PRO A 160 3.10 21.30 3.82
CA PRO A 160 3.28 22.38 4.79
C PRO A 160 2.35 23.57 4.54
N TYR A 161 2.13 24.43 5.57
CA TYR A 161 1.34 25.65 5.40
C TYR A 161 2.10 26.66 4.52
N PRO A 162 1.49 27.19 3.43
CA PRO A 162 2.16 28.03 2.45
C PRO A 162 2.21 29.50 2.87
N ARG A 163 2.91 29.81 3.96
CA ARG A 163 3.04 31.21 4.42
C ARG A 163 3.76 32.11 3.40
N LYS A 164 4.69 31.54 2.63
CA LYS A 164 5.36 32.16 1.49
C LYS A 164 5.10 31.26 0.28
N ASN A 165 4.48 31.80 -0.77
CA ASN A 165 4.06 31.02 -1.95
C ASN A 165 5.19 30.66 -2.93
N GLU A 166 6.45 30.77 -2.52
CA GLU A 166 7.58 30.52 -3.39
C GLU A 166 8.07 29.07 -3.23
N ASN A 167 8.06 28.30 -4.31
CA ASN A 167 8.70 26.99 -4.44
C ASN A 167 8.21 25.89 -3.46
N ILE A 168 6.91 25.87 -3.12
CA ILE A 168 6.34 24.81 -2.29
C ILE A 168 6.05 23.59 -3.16
N SER A 169 6.56 22.43 -2.74
CA SER A 169 6.16 21.13 -3.29
C SER A 169 5.29 20.37 -2.31
N TYR A 170 4.13 19.93 -2.77
CA TYR A 170 3.24 19.05 -2.02
C TYR A 170 3.39 17.63 -2.50
N PHE A 171 3.34 16.67 -1.58
CA PHE A 171 3.48 15.26 -1.88
C PHE A 171 2.32 14.47 -1.28
N LYS A 172 1.67 13.65 -2.12
CA LYS A 172 0.73 12.63 -1.71
C LYS A 172 1.48 11.40 -1.24
N HIS A 173 1.14 10.90 -0.08
CA HIS A 173 1.56 9.58 0.37
C HIS A 173 0.91 8.48 -0.49
N ILE A 174 1.69 7.48 -0.87
CA ILE A 174 1.23 6.30 -1.60
C ILE A 174 1.26 5.11 -0.65
N GLY A 175 0.12 4.44 -0.49
CA GLY A 175 -0.14 3.43 0.54
C GLY A 175 0.54 2.07 0.37
N ILE A 176 1.62 1.98 -0.41
CA ILE A 176 2.46 0.79 -0.48
C ILE A 176 3.59 0.90 0.54
N TYR A 177 3.90 -0.20 1.23
CA TYR A 177 4.89 -0.20 2.29
C TYR A 177 5.84 -1.38 2.18
N GLY A 178 7.12 -1.12 2.50
CA GLY A 178 8.08 -2.16 2.83
C GLY A 178 8.33 -2.19 4.34
N TYR A 179 8.45 -3.39 4.89
CA TYR A 179 8.74 -3.61 6.31
C TYR A 179 9.83 -4.66 6.49
N LYS A 180 10.70 -4.49 7.49
CA LYS A 180 11.36 -5.66 8.05
C LYS A 180 10.33 -6.60 8.65
N ARG A 181 10.46 -7.90 8.38
CA ARG A 181 9.51 -8.92 8.86
C ARG A 181 9.25 -8.81 10.36
N ASP A 182 10.28 -8.80 11.17
CA ASP A 182 10.12 -8.74 12.63
C ASP A 182 9.48 -7.43 13.07
N PHE A 183 9.80 -6.31 12.38
CA PHE A 183 9.19 -5.03 12.68
C PHE A 183 7.67 -4.99 12.41
N VAL A 184 7.18 -5.58 11.32
CA VAL A 184 5.72 -5.58 11.06
C VAL A 184 4.96 -6.43 12.06
N ILE A 185 5.58 -7.52 12.56
CA ILE A 185 5.03 -8.33 13.66
C ILE A 185 4.91 -7.50 14.95
N ASP A 186 5.98 -6.78 15.31
CA ASP A 186 5.96 -5.89 16.48
C ASP A 186 4.96 -4.74 16.29
N TYR A 187 4.96 -4.10 15.12
CA TYR A 187 4.04 -3.01 14.78
C TYR A 187 2.56 -3.43 14.88
N SER A 188 2.23 -4.63 14.44
CA SER A 188 0.85 -5.15 14.53
C SER A 188 0.33 -5.29 15.97
N LYS A 189 1.23 -5.37 16.96
CA LYS A 189 0.93 -5.51 18.40
C LYS A 189 0.93 -4.17 19.14
N MET A 190 1.37 -3.08 18.49
CA MET A 190 1.35 -1.74 19.11
C MET A 190 -0.08 -1.25 19.29
N SER A 191 -0.37 -0.62 20.42
CA SER A 191 -1.65 0.04 20.66
C SER A 191 -1.82 1.24 19.72
N ALA A 192 -3.07 1.54 19.37
CA ALA A 192 -3.40 2.75 18.63
C ALA A 192 -2.93 4.00 19.40
N THR A 193 -2.59 5.04 18.66
CA THR A 193 -2.03 6.28 19.21
C THR A 193 -2.91 7.48 18.89
N PRO A 194 -2.84 8.60 19.68
CA PRO A 194 -3.74 9.73 19.51
C PRO A 194 -3.74 10.37 18.12
N LEU A 195 -2.57 10.50 17.47
CA LEU A 195 -2.50 11.09 16.13
C LEU A 195 -3.04 10.12 15.07
N GLU A 196 -2.76 8.83 15.21
CA GLU A 196 -3.36 7.80 14.36
C GLU A 196 -4.88 7.84 14.39
N GLU A 197 -5.49 7.90 15.59
CA GLU A 197 -6.95 7.94 15.76
C GLU A 197 -7.53 9.24 15.20
N THR A 198 -6.87 10.37 15.45
CA THR A 198 -7.31 11.70 15.00
C THR A 198 -7.32 11.82 13.47
N GLU A 199 -6.26 11.40 12.81
CA GLU A 199 -6.11 11.47 11.36
C GLU A 199 -6.68 10.22 10.63
N SER A 200 -6.98 9.15 11.38
CA SER A 200 -7.27 7.81 10.82
C SER A 200 -6.17 7.36 9.85
N LEU A 201 -4.92 7.46 10.29
CA LEU A 201 -3.71 7.14 9.55
C LEU A 201 -2.81 6.22 10.37
N GLU A 202 -2.85 4.92 10.07
CA GLU A 202 -2.17 3.87 10.85
C GLU A 202 -0.65 4.10 10.97
N GLN A 203 0.00 4.64 9.93
CA GLN A 203 1.44 4.91 9.92
C GLN A 203 1.89 5.97 10.94
N LEU A 204 0.99 6.81 11.46
CA LEU A 204 1.32 7.75 12.53
C LEU A 204 1.68 7.04 13.83
N ARG A 205 1.12 5.85 14.11
CA ARG A 205 1.51 5.01 15.24
C ARG A 205 3.01 4.73 15.25
N VAL A 206 3.60 4.50 14.06
CA VAL A 206 5.04 4.25 13.91
C VAL A 206 5.86 5.48 14.32
N LEU A 207 5.45 6.67 13.86
CA LEU A 207 6.11 7.93 14.19
C LEU A 207 5.97 8.29 15.69
N GLU A 208 4.77 8.13 16.26
CA GLU A 208 4.53 8.42 17.68
C GLU A 208 5.29 7.47 18.61
N ASN A 209 5.60 6.25 18.17
CA ASN A 209 6.49 5.33 18.90
C ASN A 209 7.99 5.57 18.63
N GLY A 210 8.37 6.68 18.00
CA GLY A 210 9.75 7.10 17.79
C GLY A 210 10.49 6.35 16.66
N TYR A 211 9.80 5.56 15.85
CA TYR A 211 10.40 4.93 14.68
C TYR A 211 10.39 5.86 13.48
N LYS A 212 11.31 5.61 12.55
CA LYS A 212 11.43 6.37 11.31
C LYS A 212 10.86 5.60 10.13
N ILE A 213 10.20 6.34 9.23
CA ILE A 213 9.67 5.83 7.96
C ILE A 213 10.45 6.50 6.83
N LYS A 214 11.17 5.73 6.02
CA LYS A 214 11.81 6.24 4.79
C LYS A 214 10.73 6.45 3.73
N VAL A 215 10.78 7.58 3.00
CA VAL A 215 9.77 7.93 2.00
C VAL A 215 10.46 8.19 0.66
N LEU A 216 10.24 7.32 -0.31
CA LEU A 216 10.83 7.44 -1.65
C LEU A 216 9.88 8.21 -2.57
N GLU A 217 10.43 8.99 -3.49
CA GLU A 217 9.62 9.65 -4.50
C GLU A 217 9.38 8.73 -5.70
N THR A 218 8.14 8.71 -6.19
CA THR A 218 7.75 8.00 -7.41
C THR A 218 7.08 8.96 -8.40
N THR A 219 7.30 8.74 -9.68
CA THR A 219 6.59 9.43 -10.76
C THR A 219 5.23 8.80 -11.08
N HIS A 220 4.98 7.58 -10.59
CA HIS A 220 3.73 6.87 -10.82
C HIS A 220 2.64 7.37 -9.86
N SER A 221 1.49 7.74 -10.43
CA SER A 221 0.28 8.03 -9.65
C SER A 221 -0.62 6.80 -9.63
N LEU A 222 -1.26 6.54 -8.50
CA LEU A 222 -2.19 5.43 -8.33
C LEU A 222 -3.62 5.94 -8.17
N ILE A 223 -4.55 5.20 -8.77
CA ILE A 223 -5.99 5.38 -8.59
C ILE A 223 -6.48 4.20 -7.75
N GLY A 224 -6.67 4.43 -6.46
CA GLY A 224 -7.26 3.43 -5.57
C GLY A 224 -8.75 3.28 -5.82
N VAL A 225 -9.24 2.05 -5.80
CA VAL A 225 -10.67 1.74 -5.99
C VAL A 225 -11.33 1.54 -4.64
N ASP A 226 -12.06 2.55 -4.19
CA ASP A 226 -12.83 2.50 -2.95
C ASP A 226 -14.35 2.52 -3.17
N THR A 227 -14.79 3.12 -4.28
CA THR A 227 -16.19 3.28 -4.65
C THR A 227 -16.44 2.74 -6.05
N GLN A 228 -17.73 2.66 -6.43
CA GLN A 228 -18.11 2.27 -7.78
C GLN A 228 -17.60 3.27 -8.84
N GLU A 229 -17.59 4.56 -8.51
CA GLU A 229 -17.08 5.61 -9.38
C GLU A 229 -15.58 5.46 -9.64
N ASN A 230 -14.79 5.11 -8.59
CA ASN A 230 -13.36 4.84 -8.77
C ASN A 230 -13.12 3.61 -9.66
N LEU A 231 -13.95 2.57 -9.53
CA LEU A 231 -13.86 1.39 -10.39
C LEU A 231 -14.09 1.76 -11.86
N GLU A 232 -15.11 2.57 -12.15
CA GLU A 232 -15.40 3.05 -13.49
C GLU A 232 -14.28 3.93 -14.05
N GLN A 233 -13.69 4.81 -13.22
CA GLN A 233 -12.53 5.61 -13.59
C GLN A 233 -11.34 4.73 -14.01
N VAL A 234 -11.04 3.68 -13.22
CA VAL A 234 -9.95 2.75 -13.54
C VAL A 234 -10.24 1.98 -14.83
N ILE A 235 -11.48 1.49 -15.03
CA ILE A 235 -11.86 0.78 -16.25
C ILE A 235 -11.68 1.68 -17.49
N ASN A 236 -12.14 2.93 -17.42
CA ASN A 236 -11.99 3.89 -18.50
C ASN A 236 -10.52 4.20 -18.79
N TYR A 237 -9.73 4.43 -17.73
CA TYR A 237 -8.28 4.68 -17.87
C TYR A 237 -7.55 3.52 -18.54
N ILE A 238 -7.89 2.27 -18.18
CA ILE A 238 -7.31 1.06 -18.79
C ILE A 238 -7.65 0.98 -20.27
N LYS A 239 -8.92 1.25 -20.66
CA LYS A 239 -9.37 1.24 -22.06
C LYS A 239 -8.69 2.30 -22.90
N GLU A 240 -8.66 3.53 -22.41
CA GLU A 240 -8.07 4.68 -23.11
C GLU A 240 -6.57 4.51 -23.36
N ASN A 241 -5.87 3.88 -22.42
CA ASN A 241 -4.41 3.67 -22.49
C ASN A 241 -4.02 2.27 -22.99
N ASN A 242 -4.97 1.41 -23.38
CA ASN A 242 -4.74 0.03 -23.82
C ASN A 242 -3.86 -0.79 -22.86
N ILE A 243 -4.05 -0.62 -21.56
CA ILE A 243 -3.26 -1.31 -20.52
C ILE A 243 -3.68 -2.78 -20.46
N LYS A 244 -2.69 -3.69 -20.38
CA LYS A 244 -2.89 -5.13 -20.27
C LYS A 244 -2.12 -5.70 -19.09
N ILE A 245 -2.58 -6.83 -18.55
CA ILE A 245 -1.92 -7.61 -17.48
C ILE A 245 -1.25 -8.87 -17.98
#